data_7bfb5faa89a9eee1c76c65d57cd1a007
#
_entry.id   7bfb5faa89a9eee1c76c65d57cd1a007
#
_cell.length_a   1.000
_cell.length_b   1.000
_cell.length_c   1.000
_cell.angle_alpha   90.00
_cell.angle_beta   90.00
_cell.angle_gamma   90.00
#
_symmetry.space_group_name_H-M   'P 1'
#
loop_
_entity.id
_entity.type
_entity.pdbx_description
1 polymer ?
#
loop_
_entity_poly.entity_id
_entity_poly.type
_entity_poly.pdbx_seq_one_letter_code
_entity_poly.pdbx_strand_id
1 'polypeptide(L)'
;NNVSVQFQNGEIHALLGENGAGKSTLMKIICGIYKADEGNILMDGNELHLSGYGDAVRHGISMVHQEIQMIPESSIAENIVNDKMSQFAKMGFVNWKKIYEFAEIYMKEVGLEFPPEKKVRFLSAAHKQLIQIAKALSADTKILLLDEPTSSLTRHEANLLFELVKKLRDKGLVIIFVSHKLEEVQLIADKVTVFRDGELVGTGEISKMDNPTIIKMMIGREFAYQYRGALNAEKNEVIFEAKHIYSHLHGLQDMSFQLRRGEILGFYGLVGSGRTELIRTILNIDKRDAGDIFLRGEKIEIDSFKTALHKYKIGYVTENRKEEGLFLEHSVVMNICVNSLQKCYYKRIPVILSLIHISEPTRRS
;
A
#
# COMPACT_ATOMS: atom_id res chain seq x y z
N ASN A 1 -2.98 1.32 23.41
CA ASN A 1 -3.19 1.61 24.83
C ASN A 1 -1.86 1.98 25.48
N ASN A 2 -1.79 3.10 26.25
CA ASN A 2 -0.62 3.56 27.02
C ASN A 2 0.70 3.59 26.22
N VAL A 3 0.68 4.25 25.07
CA VAL A 3 1.85 4.39 24.21
C VAL A 3 2.58 5.67 24.57
N SER A 4 3.85 5.54 24.98
CA SER A 4 4.76 6.68 25.17
C SER A 4 5.99 6.46 24.28
N VAL A 5 6.22 7.36 23.34
CA VAL A 5 7.33 7.31 22.41
C VAL A 5 7.95 8.70 22.25
N GLN A 6 9.26 8.75 22.11
CA GLN A 6 10.00 10.00 21.95
C GLN A 6 10.81 9.95 20.65
N PHE A 7 10.77 11.04 19.90
CA PHE A 7 11.50 11.24 18.66
C PHE A 7 12.51 12.36 18.83
N GLN A 8 13.68 12.26 18.21
CA GLN A 8 14.77 13.23 18.33
C GLN A 8 15.03 13.94 17.00
N ASN A 9 15.50 15.20 17.05
CA ASN A 9 15.88 15.93 15.86
C ASN A 9 17.04 15.21 15.13
N GLY A 10 16.94 15.12 13.81
CA GLY A 10 17.94 14.42 13.00
C GLY A 10 17.98 12.90 13.21
N GLU A 11 16.80 12.31 13.50
CA GLU A 11 16.64 10.87 13.71
C GLU A 11 15.63 10.29 12.71
N ILE A 12 15.93 9.13 12.14
CA ILE A 12 14.97 8.28 11.45
C ILE A 12 14.49 7.24 12.44
N HIS A 13 13.28 7.40 12.92
CA HIS A 13 12.64 6.50 13.87
C HIS A 13 11.63 5.59 13.16
N ALA A 14 11.91 4.30 13.10
CA ALA A 14 11.00 3.35 12.48
C ALA A 14 9.92 2.88 13.43
N LEU A 15 8.69 2.76 12.93
CA LEU A 15 7.59 2.08 13.61
C LEU A 15 7.33 0.74 12.93
N LEU A 16 7.57 -0.36 13.63
CA LEU A 16 7.38 -1.72 13.18
C LEU A 16 6.18 -2.38 13.86
N GLY A 17 5.57 -3.37 13.23
CA GLY A 17 4.49 -4.20 13.77
C GLY A 17 3.64 -4.78 12.66
N GLU A 18 2.81 -5.76 12.98
CA GLU A 18 1.86 -6.35 12.03
C GLU A 18 0.77 -5.36 11.59
N ASN A 19 0.01 -5.71 10.54
CA ASN A 19 -1.13 -4.91 10.13
C ASN A 19 -2.17 -4.88 11.26
N GLY A 20 -2.68 -3.68 11.55
CA GLY A 20 -3.61 -3.48 12.69
C GLY A 20 -2.93 -3.27 14.05
N ALA A 21 -1.60 -3.31 14.15
CA ALA A 21 -0.88 -3.11 15.42
C ALA A 21 -0.96 -1.69 16.00
N GLY A 22 -1.58 -0.72 15.31
CA GLY A 22 -1.79 0.64 15.81
C GLY A 22 -0.81 1.69 15.26
N LYS A 23 0.16 1.35 14.40
CA LYS A 23 1.15 2.28 13.84
C LYS A 23 0.53 3.48 13.13
N SER A 24 -0.34 3.24 12.13
CA SER A 24 -1.01 4.30 11.38
C SER A 24 -2.01 5.08 12.25
N THR A 25 -2.54 4.48 13.32
CA THR A 25 -3.37 5.18 14.30
C THR A 25 -2.54 6.20 15.06
N LEU A 26 -1.36 5.81 15.56
CA LEU A 26 -0.44 6.74 16.23
C LEU A 26 -0.06 7.89 15.30
N MET A 27 0.30 7.60 14.03
CA MET A 27 0.64 8.63 13.05
C MET A 27 -0.50 9.62 12.84
N LYS A 28 -1.74 9.12 12.72
CA LYS A 28 -2.93 9.96 12.57
C LYS A 28 -3.20 10.82 13.80
N ILE A 29 -2.88 10.35 15.00
CA ILE A 29 -2.95 11.13 16.23
C ILE A 29 -1.88 12.23 16.25
N ILE A 30 -0.61 11.91 15.90
CA ILE A 30 0.48 12.88 15.80
C ILE A 30 0.17 13.98 14.78
N CYS A 31 -0.54 13.65 13.70
CA CYS A 31 -0.97 14.61 12.68
C CYS A 31 -2.29 15.33 13.00
N GLY A 32 -2.89 15.09 14.16
CA GLY A 32 -4.18 15.70 14.53
C GLY A 32 -5.37 15.25 13.68
N ILE A 33 -5.23 14.18 12.87
CA ILE A 33 -6.34 13.60 12.10
C ILE A 33 -7.31 12.87 13.04
N TYR A 34 -6.75 12.16 14.04
CA TYR A 34 -7.51 11.57 15.14
C TYR A 34 -7.17 12.28 16.44
N LYS A 35 -8.16 12.46 17.29
CA LYS A 35 -7.97 12.95 18.65
C LYS A 35 -7.53 11.78 19.53
N ALA A 36 -6.53 12.00 20.39
CA ALA A 36 -6.21 11.04 21.43
C ALA A 36 -7.34 11.01 22.47
N ASP A 37 -7.70 9.82 22.95
CA ASP A 37 -8.68 9.68 24.03
C ASP A 37 -8.11 10.20 25.35
N GLU A 38 -6.83 9.91 25.60
CA GLU A 38 -6.06 10.34 26.78
C GLU A 38 -4.59 10.59 26.38
N GLY A 39 -3.86 11.31 27.23
CA GLY A 39 -2.46 11.63 27.03
C GLY A 39 -2.23 12.93 26.28
N ASN A 40 -0.95 13.31 26.14
CA ASN A 40 -0.53 14.59 25.60
C ASN A 40 0.52 14.39 24.51
N ILE A 41 0.53 15.26 23.50
CA ILE A 41 1.60 15.40 22.54
C ILE A 41 2.47 16.58 22.95
N LEU A 42 3.78 16.37 23.10
CA LEU A 42 4.72 17.42 23.42
C LEU A 42 5.64 17.67 22.22
N MET A 43 5.86 18.94 21.88
CA MET A 43 6.83 19.38 20.87
C MET A 43 7.74 20.42 21.50
N ASP A 44 9.05 20.16 21.50
CA ASP A 44 10.06 21.01 22.13
C ASP A 44 9.73 21.32 23.62
N GLY A 45 9.17 20.32 24.32
CA GLY A 45 8.79 20.44 25.75
C GLY A 45 7.46 21.13 26.01
N ASN A 46 6.80 21.68 25.00
CA ASN A 46 5.51 22.34 25.13
C ASN A 46 4.37 21.40 24.67
N GLU A 47 3.25 21.46 25.36
CA GLU A 47 2.07 20.69 25.01
C GLU A 47 1.47 21.22 23.72
N LEU A 48 1.21 20.31 22.78
CA LEU A 48 0.68 20.60 21.46
C LEU A 48 -0.78 20.18 21.36
N HIS A 49 -1.68 21.14 21.19
CA HIS A 49 -3.09 20.90 20.98
C HIS A 49 -3.43 21.06 19.51
N LEU A 50 -3.73 19.96 18.85
CA LEU A 50 -4.04 19.95 17.41
C LEU A 50 -5.56 19.90 17.18
N SER A 51 -6.07 20.88 16.44
CA SER A 51 -7.47 20.95 16.02
C SER A 51 -7.76 20.18 14.72
N GLY A 52 -6.72 19.70 14.04
CA GLY A 52 -6.80 18.94 12.79
C GLY A 52 -5.49 18.93 12.03
N TYR A 53 -5.47 18.24 10.88
CA TYR A 53 -4.25 18.09 10.06
C TYR A 53 -3.64 19.44 9.62
N GLY A 54 -4.49 20.40 9.21
CA GLY A 54 -4.00 21.72 8.83
C GLY A 54 -3.29 22.48 9.96
N ASP A 55 -3.63 22.16 11.21
CA ASP A 55 -2.96 22.71 12.39
C ASP A 55 -1.61 22.04 12.61
N ALA A 56 -1.54 20.71 12.48
CA ALA A 56 -0.29 19.97 12.53
C ALA A 56 0.71 20.49 11.49
N VAL A 57 0.27 20.75 10.26
CA VAL A 57 1.10 21.32 9.19
C VAL A 57 1.66 22.71 9.59
N ARG A 58 0.85 23.57 10.24
CA ARG A 58 1.33 24.88 10.75
C ARG A 58 2.41 24.75 11.82
N HIS A 59 2.39 23.66 12.57
CA HIS A 59 3.43 23.34 13.57
C HIS A 59 4.64 22.58 12.96
N GLY A 60 4.64 22.36 11.63
CA GLY A 60 5.73 21.68 10.93
C GLY A 60 5.63 20.17 10.96
N ILE A 61 4.45 19.59 11.17
CA ILE A 61 4.21 18.15 11.11
C ILE A 61 3.51 17.83 9.80
N SER A 62 4.17 17.07 8.93
CA SER A 62 3.61 16.66 7.64
C SER A 62 3.60 15.15 7.47
N MET A 63 2.58 14.62 6.81
CA MET A 63 2.42 13.18 6.56
C MET A 63 2.34 12.89 5.07
N VAL A 64 3.12 11.91 4.65
CA VAL A 64 3.03 11.27 3.34
C VAL A 64 2.32 9.95 3.52
N HIS A 65 1.14 9.83 2.93
CA HIS A 65 0.27 8.67 3.06
C HIS A 65 0.73 7.52 2.17
N GLN A 66 0.38 6.30 2.54
CA GLN A 66 0.60 5.09 1.76
C GLN A 66 -0.04 5.17 0.36
N GLU A 67 -1.26 5.72 0.29
CA GLU A 67 -1.93 5.95 -0.98
C GLU A 67 -1.55 7.32 -1.55
N ILE A 68 -1.17 7.32 -2.82
CA ILE A 68 -0.76 8.53 -3.52
C ILE A 68 -1.97 9.42 -3.77
N GLN A 69 -2.15 10.43 -2.91
CA GLN A 69 -3.22 11.41 -3.03
C GLN A 69 -2.76 12.59 -3.90
N MET A 70 -3.06 12.51 -5.19
CA MET A 70 -2.72 13.56 -6.17
C MET A 70 -3.87 13.80 -7.14
N ILE A 71 -3.88 14.98 -7.73
CA ILE A 71 -4.79 15.32 -8.82
C ILE A 71 -4.08 14.96 -10.13
N PRO A 72 -4.45 13.86 -10.82
CA PRO A 72 -3.70 13.33 -11.96
C PRO A 72 -3.64 14.29 -13.14
N GLU A 73 -4.70 15.08 -13.35
CA GLU A 73 -4.81 16.05 -14.45
C GLU A 73 -4.07 17.36 -14.21
N SER A 74 -3.69 17.64 -12.98
CA SER A 74 -2.91 18.80 -12.60
C SER A 74 -1.41 18.58 -12.81
N SER A 75 -0.68 19.68 -12.94
CA SER A 75 0.78 19.68 -13.05
C SER A 75 1.46 19.29 -11.73
N ILE A 76 2.77 19.05 -11.79
CA ILE A 76 3.61 18.82 -10.62
C ILE A 76 3.50 20.01 -9.67
N ALA A 77 3.68 21.22 -10.21
CA ALA A 77 3.65 22.45 -9.42
C ALA A 77 2.30 22.66 -8.74
N GLU A 78 1.18 22.45 -9.45
CA GLU A 78 -0.15 22.57 -8.85
C GLU A 78 -0.34 21.57 -7.70
N ASN A 79 0.12 20.34 -7.83
CA ASN A 79 0.04 19.34 -6.76
C ASN A 79 0.88 19.74 -5.53
N ILE A 80 2.07 20.35 -5.72
CA ILE A 80 2.92 20.81 -4.62
C ILE A 80 2.26 21.98 -3.88
N VAL A 81 1.65 22.94 -4.59
CA VAL A 81 1.11 24.16 -3.97
C VAL A 81 -0.40 24.10 -3.70
N ASN A 82 -1.06 22.98 -3.95
CA ASN A 82 -2.52 22.85 -3.89
C ASN A 82 -3.13 23.48 -2.62
N ASP A 83 -2.53 23.21 -1.47
CA ASP A 83 -3.02 23.70 -0.17
C ASP A 83 -2.63 25.15 0.11
N LYS A 84 -1.83 25.78 -0.78
CA LYS A 84 -1.26 27.14 -0.65
C LYS A 84 -1.60 28.04 -1.84
N MET A 85 -2.45 27.58 -2.75
CA MET A 85 -2.79 28.28 -4.01
C MET A 85 -3.19 29.74 -3.75
N SER A 86 -3.89 30.03 -2.65
CA SER A 86 -4.30 31.38 -2.26
C SER A 86 -3.14 32.34 -2.03
N GLN A 87 -1.96 31.86 -1.64
CA GLN A 87 -0.75 32.69 -1.42
C GLN A 87 -0.18 33.22 -2.74
N PHE A 88 -0.48 32.55 -3.85
CA PHE A 88 -0.04 32.93 -5.20
C PHE A 88 -1.12 33.65 -6.01
N ALA A 89 -2.29 33.91 -5.41
CA ALA A 89 -3.39 34.64 -6.05
C ALA A 89 -3.49 36.05 -5.50
N LYS A 90 -3.71 37.03 -6.41
CA LYS A 90 -3.99 38.42 -6.06
C LYS A 90 -5.12 38.95 -6.94
N MET A 91 -6.15 39.54 -6.33
CA MET A 91 -7.34 40.07 -7.04
C MET A 91 -7.98 39.05 -8.01
N GLY A 92 -8.01 37.79 -7.65
CA GLY A 92 -8.59 36.70 -8.49
C GLY A 92 -7.66 36.17 -9.59
N PHE A 93 -6.45 36.71 -9.76
CA PHE A 93 -5.47 36.25 -10.74
C PHE A 93 -4.38 35.44 -10.06
N VAL A 94 -4.08 34.24 -10.62
CA VAL A 94 -3.01 33.36 -10.15
C VAL A 94 -1.70 33.69 -10.83
N ASN A 95 -0.63 33.82 -10.06
CA ASN A 95 0.71 34.05 -10.58
C ASN A 95 1.44 32.71 -10.82
N TRP A 96 1.22 32.15 -12.00
CA TRP A 96 1.81 30.87 -12.40
C TRP A 96 3.33 30.86 -12.37
N LYS A 97 3.98 31.94 -12.76
CA LYS A 97 5.44 32.06 -12.75
C LYS A 97 5.98 31.82 -11.32
N LYS A 98 5.37 32.51 -10.33
CA LYS A 98 5.76 32.31 -8.92
C LYS A 98 5.48 30.88 -8.41
N ILE A 99 4.41 30.26 -8.87
CA ILE A 99 4.09 28.87 -8.54
C ILE A 99 5.17 27.93 -9.05
N TYR A 100 5.60 28.09 -10.30
CA TYR A 100 6.64 27.25 -10.90
C TYR A 100 7.99 27.47 -10.22
N GLU A 101 8.41 28.72 -10.02
CA GLU A 101 9.63 29.04 -9.28
C GLU A 101 9.64 28.45 -7.86
N PHE A 102 8.52 28.54 -7.15
CA PHE A 102 8.37 27.95 -5.81
C PHE A 102 8.44 26.41 -5.86
N ALA A 103 7.72 25.78 -6.77
CA ALA A 103 7.70 24.34 -6.89
C ALA A 103 9.08 23.76 -7.27
N GLU A 104 9.80 24.43 -8.18
CA GLU A 104 11.14 24.01 -8.60
C GLU A 104 12.15 23.90 -7.46
N ILE A 105 12.03 24.75 -6.41
CA ILE A 105 12.90 24.67 -5.23
C ILE A 105 12.78 23.30 -4.59
N TYR A 106 11.54 22.87 -4.31
CA TYR A 106 11.28 21.58 -3.65
C TYR A 106 11.41 20.39 -4.58
N MET A 107 11.15 20.55 -5.87
CA MET A 107 11.44 19.53 -6.88
C MET A 107 12.94 19.21 -6.93
N LYS A 108 13.80 20.23 -6.93
CA LYS A 108 15.26 20.05 -6.87
C LYS A 108 15.70 19.39 -5.57
N GLU A 109 15.08 19.75 -4.46
CA GLU A 109 15.40 19.18 -3.15
C GLU A 109 15.17 17.67 -3.10
N VAL A 110 14.11 17.18 -3.76
CA VAL A 110 13.80 15.74 -3.84
C VAL A 110 14.39 15.05 -5.07
N GLY A 111 15.15 15.76 -5.91
CA GLY A 111 15.78 15.19 -7.10
C GLY A 111 14.83 14.93 -8.27
N LEU A 112 13.76 15.72 -8.39
CA LEU A 112 12.83 15.67 -9.53
C LEU A 112 13.30 16.57 -10.68
N GLU A 113 13.68 15.96 -11.80
CA GLU A 113 14.17 16.65 -13.00
C GLU A 113 13.09 16.63 -14.12
N PHE A 114 11.98 17.31 -13.85
CA PHE A 114 10.89 17.48 -14.84
C PHE A 114 10.48 18.95 -14.91
N PRO A 115 9.90 19.39 -16.06
CA PRO A 115 9.22 20.69 -16.11
C PRO A 115 8.08 20.73 -15.07
N PRO A 116 7.93 21.82 -14.30
CA PRO A 116 6.90 21.90 -13.24
C PRO A 116 5.48 21.86 -13.79
N GLU A 117 5.28 22.16 -15.09
CA GLU A 117 4.00 22.08 -15.80
C GLU A 117 3.59 20.66 -16.19
N LYS A 118 4.51 19.68 -16.08
CA LYS A 118 4.22 18.31 -16.49
C LYS A 118 3.10 17.72 -15.64
N LYS A 119 2.10 17.11 -16.31
CA LYS A 119 0.96 16.46 -15.62
C LYS A 119 1.38 15.19 -14.88
N VAL A 120 0.89 15.05 -13.66
CA VAL A 120 1.22 13.94 -12.76
C VAL A 120 0.78 12.57 -13.29
N ARG A 121 -0.29 12.51 -14.10
CA ARG A 121 -0.76 11.25 -14.69
C ARG A 121 0.31 10.50 -15.52
N PHE A 122 1.29 11.21 -16.07
CA PHE A 122 2.35 10.64 -16.90
C PHE A 122 3.60 10.23 -16.12
N LEU A 123 3.53 10.25 -14.79
CA LEU A 123 4.66 9.96 -13.91
C LEU A 123 4.53 8.57 -13.30
N SER A 124 5.68 7.92 -13.04
CA SER A 124 5.73 6.66 -12.30
C SER A 124 5.31 6.84 -10.83
N ALA A 125 5.02 5.73 -10.14
CA ALA A 125 4.70 5.74 -8.71
C ALA A 125 5.82 6.39 -7.89
N ALA A 126 7.09 6.11 -8.23
CA ALA A 126 8.25 6.70 -7.57
C ALA A 126 8.29 8.23 -7.69
N HIS A 127 8.10 8.77 -8.90
CA HIS A 127 8.05 10.20 -9.09
C HIS A 127 6.90 10.87 -8.35
N LYS A 128 5.73 10.21 -8.31
CA LYS A 128 4.58 10.68 -7.54
C LYS A 128 4.88 10.70 -6.04
N GLN A 129 5.60 9.70 -5.53
CA GLN A 129 6.05 9.66 -4.14
C GLN A 129 6.97 10.83 -3.81
N LEU A 130 7.93 11.14 -4.69
CA LEU A 130 8.82 12.30 -4.52
C LEU A 130 8.04 13.63 -4.54
N ILE A 131 7.00 13.77 -5.36
CA ILE A 131 6.14 14.96 -5.35
C ILE A 131 5.39 15.12 -4.02
N GLN A 132 4.91 14.01 -3.42
CA GLN A 132 4.29 14.08 -2.08
C GLN A 132 5.29 14.57 -1.01
N ILE A 133 6.54 14.10 -1.07
CA ILE A 133 7.60 14.57 -0.17
C ILE A 133 7.91 16.04 -0.44
N ALA A 134 8.04 16.46 -1.71
CA ALA A 134 8.24 17.86 -2.08
C ALA A 134 7.10 18.77 -1.55
N LYS A 135 5.84 18.30 -1.68
CA LYS A 135 4.67 18.99 -1.11
C LYS A 135 4.78 19.11 0.41
N ALA A 136 5.15 18.05 1.11
CA ALA A 136 5.36 18.08 2.55
C ALA A 136 6.45 19.07 2.93
N LEU A 137 7.62 19.00 2.31
CA LEU A 137 8.75 19.91 2.58
C LEU A 137 8.40 21.37 2.33
N SER A 138 7.54 21.66 1.35
CA SER A 138 7.10 23.02 1.05
C SER A 138 6.32 23.69 2.20
N ALA A 139 5.98 22.95 3.24
CA ALA A 139 5.24 23.43 4.42
C ALA A 139 6.13 23.69 5.64
N ASP A 140 7.43 23.96 5.45
CA ASP A 140 8.41 24.18 6.52
C ASP A 140 8.42 23.02 7.53
N THR A 141 8.42 21.80 7.01
CA THR A 141 8.29 20.56 7.79
C THR A 141 9.50 20.35 8.68
N LYS A 142 9.24 20.09 9.96
CA LYS A 142 10.21 19.67 10.98
C LYS A 142 10.10 18.18 11.26
N ILE A 143 8.89 17.63 11.22
CA ILE A 143 8.57 16.23 11.46
C ILE A 143 7.88 15.68 10.23
N LEU A 144 8.53 14.74 9.55
CA LEU A 144 8.02 14.09 8.34
C LEU A 144 7.61 12.65 8.67
N LEU A 145 6.32 12.36 8.52
CA LEU A 145 5.78 11.02 8.69
C LEU A 145 5.64 10.35 7.33
N LEU A 146 6.21 9.15 7.20
CA LEU A 146 6.20 8.34 5.98
C LEU A 146 5.49 7.01 6.26
N ASP A 147 4.28 6.84 5.72
CA ASP A 147 3.48 5.62 5.92
C ASP A 147 3.66 4.67 4.73
N GLU A 148 4.44 3.60 4.92
CA GLU A 148 4.80 2.59 3.92
C GLU A 148 5.21 3.17 2.54
N PRO A 149 6.16 4.11 2.49
CA PRO A 149 6.44 4.90 1.28
C PRO A 149 7.04 4.10 0.13
N THR A 150 7.43 2.85 0.36
CA THR A 150 8.09 1.96 -0.61
C THR A 150 7.16 0.88 -1.17
N SER A 151 5.89 0.85 -0.76
CA SER A 151 4.95 -0.25 -1.09
C SER A 151 4.75 -0.47 -2.60
N SER A 152 4.84 0.60 -3.40
CA SER A 152 4.66 0.59 -4.86
C SER A 152 5.97 0.82 -5.64
N LEU A 153 7.13 0.78 -4.97
CA LEU A 153 8.42 1.09 -5.56
C LEU A 153 9.22 -0.17 -5.88
N THR A 154 10.00 -0.11 -6.96
CA THR A 154 11.06 -1.09 -7.22
C THR A 154 12.18 -0.94 -6.18
N ARG A 155 13.03 -1.97 -6.04
CA ARG A 155 14.17 -1.94 -5.11
C ARG A 155 15.13 -0.76 -5.40
N HIS A 156 15.35 -0.46 -6.67
CA HIS A 156 16.19 0.67 -7.07
C HIS A 156 15.57 2.01 -6.65
N GLU A 157 14.28 2.21 -6.92
CA GLU A 157 13.55 3.42 -6.54
C GLU A 157 13.45 3.59 -5.02
N ALA A 158 13.28 2.49 -4.28
CA ALA A 158 13.31 2.50 -2.82
C ALA A 158 14.68 2.96 -2.28
N ASN A 159 15.78 2.50 -2.88
CA ASN A 159 17.13 2.95 -2.48
C ASN A 159 17.32 4.46 -2.71
N LEU A 160 16.84 5.01 -3.83
CA LEU A 160 16.91 6.45 -4.09
C LEU A 160 16.08 7.23 -3.05
N LEU A 161 14.91 6.71 -2.69
CA LEU A 161 14.10 7.30 -1.62
C LEU A 161 14.85 7.26 -0.27
N PHE A 162 15.53 6.17 0.06
CA PHE A 162 16.31 6.06 1.30
C PHE A 162 17.44 7.06 1.36
N GLU A 163 18.15 7.30 0.25
CA GLU A 163 19.18 8.34 0.18
C GLU A 163 18.60 9.74 0.39
N LEU A 164 17.43 10.03 -0.17
CA LEU A 164 16.71 11.28 0.10
C LEU A 164 16.35 11.42 1.57
N VAL A 165 15.74 10.37 2.17
CA VAL A 165 15.33 10.36 3.58
C VAL A 165 16.53 10.60 4.51
N LYS A 166 17.68 9.95 4.25
CA LYS A 166 18.93 10.20 4.99
C LYS A 166 19.39 11.65 4.87
N LYS A 167 19.39 12.24 3.67
CA LYS A 167 19.72 13.65 3.46
C LYS A 167 18.82 14.60 4.24
N LEU A 168 17.52 14.30 4.32
CA LEU A 168 16.56 15.10 5.08
C LEU A 168 16.82 14.99 6.58
N ARG A 169 17.11 13.78 7.10
CA ARG A 169 17.54 13.57 8.48
C ARG A 169 18.80 14.39 8.80
N ASP A 170 19.80 14.34 7.93
CA ASP A 170 21.08 15.06 8.13
C ASP A 170 20.90 16.59 8.13
N LYS A 171 19.80 17.09 7.54
CA LYS A 171 19.38 18.49 7.66
C LYS A 171 18.64 18.80 8.99
N GLY A 172 18.47 17.80 9.86
CA GLY A 172 17.84 17.95 11.17
C GLY A 172 16.36 17.59 11.24
N LEU A 173 15.74 17.09 10.17
CA LEU A 173 14.34 16.67 10.23
C LEU A 173 14.19 15.43 11.12
N VAL A 174 13.09 15.41 11.89
CA VAL A 174 12.61 14.19 12.54
C VAL A 174 11.85 13.38 11.50
N ILE A 175 12.22 12.13 11.28
CA ILE A 175 11.55 11.27 10.31
C ILE A 175 10.94 10.08 11.03
N ILE A 176 9.62 9.93 10.94
CA ILE A 176 8.89 8.77 11.45
C ILE A 176 8.56 7.89 10.25
N PHE A 177 9.18 6.72 10.19
CA PHE A 177 9.12 5.80 9.05
C PHE A 177 8.33 4.54 9.41
N VAL A 178 7.18 4.32 8.80
CA VAL A 178 6.42 3.08 8.98
C VAL A 178 6.74 2.12 7.85
N SER A 179 7.14 0.91 8.20
CA SER A 179 7.28 -0.20 7.25
C SER A 179 6.95 -1.52 7.96
N HIS A 180 6.50 -2.50 7.20
CA HIS A 180 6.39 -3.88 7.65
C HIS A 180 7.59 -4.73 7.18
N LYS A 181 8.51 -4.15 6.41
CA LYS A 181 9.71 -4.80 5.88
C LYS A 181 10.92 -4.47 6.77
N LEU A 182 11.33 -5.45 7.55
CA LEU A 182 12.46 -5.30 8.48
C LEU A 182 13.76 -4.91 7.76
N GLU A 183 13.99 -5.44 6.55
CA GLU A 183 15.16 -5.12 5.73
C GLU A 183 15.27 -3.61 5.42
N GLU A 184 14.15 -2.95 5.12
CA GLU A 184 14.12 -1.51 4.85
C GLU A 184 14.49 -0.71 6.11
N VAL A 185 13.91 -1.11 7.25
CA VAL A 185 14.19 -0.44 8.53
C VAL A 185 15.64 -0.55 8.90
N GLN A 186 16.28 -1.71 8.71
CA GLN A 186 17.69 -1.89 8.95
C GLN A 186 18.61 -1.03 8.07
N LEU A 187 18.16 -0.70 6.85
CA LEU A 187 18.94 0.12 5.92
C LEU A 187 18.95 1.60 6.27
N ILE A 188 17.89 2.10 6.93
CA ILE A 188 17.72 3.56 7.08
C ILE A 188 17.49 4.04 8.51
N ALA A 189 16.94 3.22 9.41
CA ALA A 189 16.52 3.69 10.73
C ALA A 189 17.67 3.78 11.71
N ASP A 190 17.64 4.80 12.56
CA ASP A 190 18.51 4.96 13.71
C ASP A 190 17.92 4.22 14.93
N LYS A 191 16.61 4.39 15.13
CA LYS A 191 15.83 3.72 16.19
C LYS A 191 14.61 3.00 15.63
N VAL A 192 14.14 2.04 16.38
CA VAL A 192 12.92 1.28 16.08
C VAL A 192 12.04 1.17 17.31
N THR A 193 10.75 1.39 17.12
CA THR A 193 9.69 1.07 18.09
C THR A 193 8.79 0.00 17.51
N VAL A 194 8.60 -1.07 18.26
CA VAL A 194 7.77 -2.21 17.85
C VAL A 194 6.41 -2.15 18.50
N PHE A 195 5.37 -2.22 17.66
CA PHE A 195 3.97 -2.27 18.06
C PHE A 195 3.39 -3.67 17.87
N ARG A 196 2.54 -4.08 18.82
CA ARG A 196 1.75 -5.30 18.72
C ARG A 196 0.42 -5.10 19.46
N ASP A 197 -0.69 -5.47 18.81
CA ASP A 197 -2.05 -5.44 19.40
C ASP A 197 -2.45 -4.09 20.03
N GLY A 198 -1.96 -2.99 19.46
CA GLY A 198 -2.23 -1.63 19.94
C GLY A 198 -1.34 -1.16 21.10
N GLU A 199 -0.32 -1.92 21.45
CA GLU A 199 0.62 -1.62 22.54
C GLU A 199 2.04 -1.44 22.03
N LEU A 200 2.84 -0.63 22.73
CA LEU A 200 4.27 -0.52 22.51
C LEU A 200 4.98 -1.67 23.23
N VAL A 201 5.61 -2.57 22.46
CA VAL A 201 6.31 -3.73 23.00
C VAL A 201 7.75 -3.40 23.39
N GLY A 202 8.41 -2.55 22.63
CA GLY A 202 9.77 -2.12 22.94
C GLY A 202 10.29 -1.07 21.94
N THR A 203 11.30 -0.34 22.41
CA THR A 203 12.04 0.67 21.61
C THR A 203 13.53 0.47 21.80
N GLY A 204 14.31 0.63 20.75
CA GLY A 204 15.77 0.54 20.83
C GLY A 204 16.49 1.07 19.58
N GLU A 205 17.79 1.24 19.70
CA GLU A 205 18.64 1.55 18.55
C GLU A 205 18.73 0.34 17.63
N ILE A 206 18.52 0.55 16.32
CA ILE A 206 18.51 -0.56 15.35
C ILE A 206 19.86 -1.30 15.32
N SER A 207 20.96 -0.60 15.55
CA SER A 207 22.32 -1.17 15.59
C SER A 207 22.54 -2.15 16.74
N LYS A 208 21.70 -2.09 17.78
CA LYS A 208 21.79 -2.91 19.00
C LYS A 208 20.74 -4.02 19.05
N MET A 209 19.84 -4.08 18.08
CA MET A 209 18.73 -5.05 18.04
C MET A 209 18.94 -6.01 16.87
N ASP A 210 19.00 -7.29 17.17
CA ASP A 210 19.05 -8.33 16.14
C ASP A 210 17.68 -8.66 15.56
N ASN A 211 17.66 -9.18 14.34
CA ASN A 211 16.43 -9.54 13.63
C ASN A 211 15.53 -10.50 14.42
N PRO A 212 16.03 -11.58 15.02
CA PRO A 212 15.21 -12.49 15.81
C PRO A 212 14.49 -11.79 16.95
N THR A 213 15.15 -10.87 17.66
CA THR A 213 14.57 -10.08 18.74
C THR A 213 13.45 -9.18 18.23
N ILE A 214 13.66 -8.45 17.15
CA ILE A 214 12.63 -7.59 16.55
C ILE A 214 11.43 -8.41 16.09
N ILE A 215 11.66 -9.53 15.40
CA ILE A 215 10.61 -10.44 14.95
C ILE A 215 9.83 -11.02 16.14
N LYS A 216 10.53 -11.44 17.21
CA LYS A 216 9.89 -11.93 18.43
C LYS A 216 9.00 -10.86 19.08
N MET A 217 9.44 -9.60 19.11
CA MET A 217 8.63 -8.48 19.59
C MET A 217 7.37 -8.28 18.73
N MET A 218 7.51 -8.35 17.40
CA MET A 218 6.39 -8.16 16.47
C MET A 218 5.32 -9.25 16.61
N ILE A 219 5.73 -10.52 16.71
CA ILE A 219 4.84 -11.70 16.64
C ILE A 219 4.46 -12.22 18.03
N GLY A 220 5.24 -11.90 19.06
CA GLY A 220 4.98 -12.29 20.47
C GLY A 220 5.31 -13.74 20.83
N ARG A 221 5.87 -14.51 19.91
CA ARG A 221 6.31 -15.89 20.11
C ARG A 221 7.59 -16.14 19.34
N GLU A 222 8.40 -17.08 19.81
CA GLU A 222 9.56 -17.51 19.04
C GLU A 222 9.11 -18.09 17.70
N PHE A 223 9.64 -17.52 16.63
CA PHE A 223 9.46 -18.06 15.30
C PHE A 223 10.33 -19.33 15.21
N ALA A 224 9.81 -20.46 15.70
CA ALA A 224 10.34 -21.72 15.28
C ALA A 224 9.99 -21.84 13.79
N TYR A 225 10.99 -21.69 12.92
CA TYR A 225 10.88 -22.00 11.51
C TYR A 225 10.54 -23.49 11.39
N GLN A 226 9.27 -23.83 11.63
CA GLN A 226 8.77 -25.15 11.25
C GLN A 226 8.67 -25.12 9.74
N TYR A 227 9.76 -25.51 9.08
CA TYR A 227 9.69 -26.02 7.73
C TYR A 227 8.71 -27.20 7.78
N ARG A 228 7.45 -26.94 7.55
CA ARG A 228 6.48 -27.98 7.22
C ARG A 228 6.96 -28.47 5.86
N GLY A 229 7.74 -29.53 5.91
CA GLY A 229 8.33 -30.15 4.74
C GLY A 229 7.33 -30.24 3.62
N ALA A 230 7.81 -30.15 2.40
CA ALA A 230 6.99 -30.21 1.20
C ALA A 230 5.92 -31.30 1.41
N LEU A 231 4.66 -30.88 1.48
CA LEU A 231 3.56 -31.82 1.36
C LEU A 231 3.92 -32.65 0.15
N ASN A 232 3.76 -33.99 0.21
CA ASN A 232 4.03 -34.90 -0.91
C ASN A 232 3.09 -34.59 -2.10
N ALA A 233 3.00 -33.32 -2.49
CA ALA A 233 2.16 -32.81 -3.56
C ALA A 233 2.56 -33.39 -4.91
N GLU A 234 3.84 -33.79 -5.06
CA GLU A 234 4.35 -34.42 -6.29
C GLU A 234 3.59 -35.71 -6.68
N LYS A 235 2.98 -36.39 -5.71
CA LYS A 235 2.15 -37.58 -5.95
C LYS A 235 0.69 -37.29 -6.23
N ASN A 236 0.26 -36.02 -6.07
CA ASN A 236 -1.14 -35.66 -6.24
C ASN A 236 -1.49 -35.40 -7.72
N GLU A 237 -2.74 -35.60 -8.04
CA GLU A 237 -3.32 -35.34 -9.36
C GLU A 237 -3.13 -33.87 -9.77
N VAL A 238 -2.72 -33.62 -11.02
CA VAL A 238 -2.70 -32.30 -11.63
C VAL A 238 -4.15 -31.86 -11.87
N ILE A 239 -4.57 -30.81 -11.19
CA ILE A 239 -5.95 -30.30 -11.30
C ILE A 239 -6.08 -29.13 -12.25
N PHE A 240 -5.01 -28.37 -12.45
CA PHE A 240 -4.99 -27.21 -13.35
C PHE A 240 -3.63 -27.16 -14.05
N GLU A 241 -3.66 -26.89 -15.35
CA GLU A 241 -2.46 -26.73 -16.15
C GLU A 241 -2.66 -25.62 -17.17
N ALA A 242 -1.69 -24.73 -17.27
CA ALA A 242 -1.57 -23.72 -18.30
C ALA A 242 -0.36 -24.04 -19.16
N LYS A 243 -0.52 -24.06 -20.48
CA LYS A 243 0.55 -24.40 -21.45
C LYS A 243 0.69 -23.31 -22.48
N HIS A 244 1.93 -22.89 -22.69
CA HIS A 244 2.31 -21.98 -23.78
C HIS A 244 1.45 -20.72 -23.82
N ILE A 245 1.27 -20.06 -22.66
CA ILE A 245 0.47 -18.83 -22.56
C ILE A 245 1.27 -17.66 -23.12
N TYR A 246 0.66 -16.95 -24.06
CA TYR A 246 1.21 -15.73 -24.68
C TYR A 246 0.24 -14.56 -24.50
N SER A 247 0.81 -13.37 -24.26
CA SER A 247 0.09 -12.10 -24.30
C SER A 247 1.00 -10.99 -24.80
N HIS A 248 0.73 -10.46 -25.98
CA HIS A 248 1.48 -9.32 -26.54
C HIS A 248 1.28 -8.06 -25.71
N LEU A 249 0.07 -7.88 -25.15
CA LEU A 249 -0.26 -6.73 -24.31
C LEU A 249 0.68 -6.60 -23.10
N HIS A 250 1.07 -7.74 -22.53
CA HIS A 250 1.88 -7.80 -21.31
C HIS A 250 3.29 -8.37 -21.53
N GLY A 251 3.66 -8.65 -22.77
CA GLY A 251 4.97 -9.23 -23.09
C GLY A 251 5.17 -10.63 -22.53
N LEU A 252 4.09 -11.38 -22.25
CA LEU A 252 4.18 -12.76 -21.79
C LEU A 252 4.55 -13.68 -22.96
N GLN A 253 5.60 -14.47 -22.75
CA GLN A 253 6.11 -15.40 -23.78
C GLN A 253 6.26 -16.79 -23.17
N ASP A 254 5.55 -17.76 -23.77
CA ASP A 254 5.68 -19.20 -23.48
C ASP A 254 5.58 -19.59 -22.00
N MET A 255 4.62 -18.99 -21.26
CA MET A 255 4.44 -19.27 -19.86
C MET A 255 3.65 -20.56 -19.66
N SER A 256 4.25 -21.49 -18.88
CA SER A 256 3.62 -22.79 -18.59
C SER A 256 3.81 -23.16 -17.11
N PHE A 257 2.75 -23.72 -16.48
CA PHE A 257 2.81 -24.25 -15.13
C PHE A 257 1.70 -25.28 -14.87
N GLN A 258 1.86 -26.02 -13.81
CA GLN A 258 0.88 -27.00 -13.31
C GLN A 258 0.58 -26.75 -11.85
N LEU A 259 -0.67 -27.00 -11.43
CA LEU A 259 -1.12 -26.96 -10.05
C LEU A 259 -1.73 -28.30 -9.68
N ARG A 260 -1.27 -28.89 -8.56
CA ARG A 260 -1.72 -30.18 -8.09
C ARG A 260 -2.78 -30.03 -6.98
N ARG A 261 -3.52 -31.08 -6.75
CA ARG A 261 -4.57 -31.11 -5.73
C ARG A 261 -3.97 -30.87 -4.33
N GLY A 262 -4.48 -29.86 -3.62
CA GLY A 262 -4.01 -29.50 -2.28
C GLY A 262 -2.67 -28.76 -2.25
N GLU A 263 -2.16 -28.37 -3.42
CA GLU A 263 -0.93 -27.60 -3.54
C GLU A 263 -1.22 -26.08 -3.42
N ILE A 264 -0.27 -25.36 -2.83
CA ILE A 264 -0.18 -23.89 -2.88
C ILE A 264 1.03 -23.56 -3.76
N LEU A 265 0.76 -23.14 -4.99
CA LEU A 265 1.80 -22.73 -5.94
C LEU A 265 2.11 -21.25 -5.77
N GLY A 266 3.34 -20.92 -5.41
CA GLY A 266 3.82 -19.54 -5.27
C GLY A 266 4.46 -19.02 -6.56
N PHE A 267 4.03 -17.84 -7.02
CA PHE A 267 4.71 -17.10 -8.09
C PHE A 267 5.60 -16.02 -7.47
N TYR A 268 6.90 -16.08 -7.75
CA TYR A 268 7.88 -15.11 -7.27
C TYR A 268 8.54 -14.38 -8.44
N GLY A 269 8.83 -13.10 -8.25
CA GLY A 269 9.50 -12.27 -9.26
C GLY A 269 9.48 -10.80 -8.89
N LEU A 270 10.28 -10.01 -9.60
CA LEU A 270 10.34 -8.56 -9.42
C LEU A 270 9.04 -7.87 -9.86
N VAL A 271 8.86 -6.62 -9.44
CA VAL A 271 7.78 -5.77 -9.96
C VAL A 271 7.91 -5.67 -11.48
N GLY A 272 6.81 -5.87 -12.19
CA GLY A 272 6.79 -5.90 -13.67
C GLY A 272 7.24 -7.22 -14.30
N SER A 273 7.45 -8.28 -13.51
CA SER A 273 7.81 -9.61 -14.07
C SER A 273 6.64 -10.39 -14.70
N GLY A 274 5.45 -9.82 -14.73
CA GLY A 274 4.29 -10.43 -15.38
C GLY A 274 3.47 -11.40 -14.51
N ARG A 275 3.68 -11.49 -13.20
CA ARG A 275 2.96 -12.42 -12.30
C ARG A 275 1.45 -12.19 -12.28
N THR A 276 1.03 -10.95 -12.04
CA THR A 276 -0.39 -10.56 -12.02
C THR A 276 -0.99 -10.67 -13.40
N GLU A 277 -0.25 -10.22 -14.41
CA GLU A 277 -0.62 -10.23 -15.82
C GLU A 277 -0.85 -11.66 -16.32
N LEU A 278 -0.03 -12.63 -15.88
CA LEU A 278 -0.20 -14.04 -16.23
C LEU A 278 -1.55 -14.57 -15.74
N ILE A 279 -1.90 -14.33 -14.47
CA ILE A 279 -3.18 -14.80 -13.91
C ILE A 279 -4.37 -14.10 -14.58
N ARG A 280 -4.27 -12.79 -14.83
CA ARG A 280 -5.31 -12.02 -15.54
C ARG A 280 -5.52 -12.53 -16.96
N THR A 281 -4.42 -12.88 -17.68
CA THR A 281 -4.45 -13.46 -19.02
C THR A 281 -5.08 -14.86 -19.03
N ILE A 282 -4.76 -15.71 -18.05
CA ILE A 282 -5.36 -17.05 -17.91
C ILE A 282 -6.87 -16.95 -17.69
N LEU A 283 -7.32 -16.00 -16.88
CA LEU A 283 -8.73 -15.79 -16.55
C LEU A 283 -9.48 -15.00 -17.63
N ASN A 284 -8.79 -14.61 -18.69
CA ASN A 284 -9.31 -13.77 -19.78
C ASN A 284 -9.94 -12.47 -19.29
N ILE A 285 -9.35 -11.89 -18.21
CA ILE A 285 -9.57 -10.51 -17.79
C ILE A 285 -8.83 -9.61 -18.79
N ASP A 286 -7.57 -9.97 -19.08
CA ASP A 286 -6.78 -9.40 -20.14
C ASP A 286 -6.66 -10.41 -21.29
N LYS A 287 -6.52 -9.92 -22.52
CA LYS A 287 -6.54 -10.77 -23.72
C LYS A 287 -5.39 -11.77 -23.73
N ARG A 288 -5.73 -13.05 -23.89
CA ARG A 288 -4.81 -14.14 -24.21
C ARG A 288 -4.68 -14.25 -25.71
N ASP A 289 -3.45 -14.21 -26.25
CA ASP A 289 -3.21 -14.33 -27.67
C ASP A 289 -3.02 -15.79 -28.13
N ALA A 290 -2.38 -16.62 -27.27
CA ALA A 290 -2.21 -18.06 -27.52
C ALA A 290 -2.04 -18.85 -26.21
N GLY A 291 -2.11 -20.16 -26.31
CA GLY A 291 -1.91 -21.12 -25.21
C GLY A 291 -3.18 -21.83 -24.78
N ASP A 292 -2.99 -22.94 -24.10
CA ASP A 292 -4.04 -23.87 -23.72
C ASP A 292 -4.17 -23.96 -22.19
N ILE A 293 -5.41 -24.13 -21.73
CA ILE A 293 -5.72 -24.32 -20.30
C ILE A 293 -6.42 -25.66 -20.16
N PHE A 294 -5.98 -26.43 -19.15
CA PHE A 294 -6.55 -27.71 -18.81
C PHE A 294 -7.03 -27.72 -17.36
N LEU A 295 -8.18 -28.29 -17.14
CA LEU A 295 -8.75 -28.53 -15.81
C LEU A 295 -9.03 -30.03 -15.66
N ARG A 296 -8.36 -30.69 -14.72
CA ARG A 296 -8.43 -32.15 -14.48
C ARG A 296 -8.15 -32.96 -15.75
N GLY A 297 -7.18 -32.52 -16.54
CA GLY A 297 -6.78 -33.18 -17.79
C GLY A 297 -7.64 -32.84 -19.01
N GLU A 298 -8.77 -32.19 -18.84
CA GLU A 298 -9.63 -31.76 -19.96
C GLU A 298 -9.27 -30.34 -20.40
N LYS A 299 -9.12 -30.14 -21.70
CA LYS A 299 -8.91 -28.79 -22.27
C LYS A 299 -10.17 -27.96 -22.06
N ILE A 300 -10.01 -26.79 -21.45
CA ILE A 300 -11.10 -25.84 -21.20
C ILE A 300 -10.88 -24.52 -21.93
N GLU A 301 -11.96 -23.84 -22.22
CA GLU A 301 -11.93 -22.51 -22.80
C GLU A 301 -12.56 -21.51 -21.82
N ILE A 302 -11.74 -20.53 -21.42
CA ILE A 302 -12.12 -19.42 -20.56
C ILE A 302 -12.25 -18.18 -21.45
N ASP A 303 -13.47 -17.85 -21.83
CA ASP A 303 -13.82 -16.70 -22.66
C ASP A 303 -14.02 -15.41 -21.85
N SER A 304 -14.23 -15.54 -20.54
CA SER A 304 -14.41 -14.43 -19.62
C SER A 304 -14.17 -14.85 -18.17
N PHE A 305 -13.87 -13.89 -17.30
CA PHE A 305 -13.80 -14.15 -15.85
C PHE A 305 -15.11 -14.74 -15.30
N LYS A 306 -16.24 -14.33 -15.85
CA LYS A 306 -17.56 -14.91 -15.47
C LYS A 306 -17.59 -16.41 -15.74
N THR A 307 -17.08 -16.87 -16.87
CA THR A 307 -16.97 -18.31 -17.22
C THR A 307 -16.01 -19.02 -16.29
N ALA A 308 -14.85 -18.44 -15.98
CA ALA A 308 -13.90 -18.98 -14.99
C ALA A 308 -14.59 -19.22 -13.63
N LEU A 309 -15.28 -18.22 -13.13
CA LEU A 309 -15.92 -18.24 -11.82
C LEU A 309 -17.14 -19.20 -11.77
N HIS A 310 -18.08 -19.07 -12.70
CA HIS A 310 -19.36 -19.78 -12.60
C HIS A 310 -19.31 -21.21 -13.16
N LYS A 311 -18.61 -21.43 -14.27
CA LYS A 311 -18.50 -22.74 -14.91
C LYS A 311 -17.39 -23.58 -14.31
N TYR A 312 -16.19 -23.04 -14.21
CA TYR A 312 -15.01 -23.79 -13.79
C TYR A 312 -14.66 -23.64 -12.32
N LYS A 313 -15.35 -22.76 -11.56
CA LYS A 313 -15.16 -22.52 -10.13
C LYS A 313 -13.76 -22.01 -9.78
N ILE A 314 -13.19 -21.22 -10.68
CA ILE A 314 -11.90 -20.55 -10.49
C ILE A 314 -12.17 -19.12 -10.05
N GLY A 315 -11.82 -18.79 -8.80
CA GLY A 315 -11.95 -17.45 -8.21
C GLY A 315 -10.64 -16.67 -8.32
N TYR A 316 -10.75 -15.35 -8.34
CA TYR A 316 -9.62 -14.42 -8.33
C TYR A 316 -9.82 -13.36 -7.26
N VAL A 317 -8.79 -13.18 -6.44
CA VAL A 317 -8.72 -12.08 -5.47
C VAL A 317 -7.67 -11.10 -5.96
N THR A 318 -8.12 -9.90 -6.33
CA THR A 318 -7.24 -8.87 -6.90
C THR A 318 -6.37 -8.19 -5.83
N GLU A 319 -5.19 -7.71 -6.24
CA GLU A 319 -4.32 -6.87 -5.41
C GLU A 319 -4.97 -5.49 -5.15
N ASN A 320 -5.55 -4.89 -6.20
CA ASN A 320 -6.22 -3.59 -6.11
C ASN A 320 -7.68 -3.74 -5.68
N ARG A 321 -7.89 -3.90 -4.36
CA ARG A 321 -9.23 -4.10 -3.78
C ARG A 321 -10.20 -2.97 -4.05
N LYS A 322 -9.72 -1.72 -4.11
CA LYS A 322 -10.57 -0.53 -4.21
C LYS A 322 -11.12 -0.32 -5.62
N GLU A 323 -10.32 -0.62 -6.63
CA GLU A 323 -10.71 -0.38 -8.03
C GLU A 323 -11.35 -1.60 -8.67
N GLU A 324 -10.91 -2.81 -8.28
CA GLU A 324 -11.31 -4.05 -8.97
C GLU A 324 -12.09 -5.03 -8.07
N GLY A 325 -11.93 -4.95 -6.74
CA GLY A 325 -12.39 -6.00 -5.84
C GLY A 325 -13.66 -5.69 -5.05
N LEU A 326 -13.94 -4.42 -4.76
CA LEU A 326 -15.02 -4.02 -3.85
C LEU A 326 -15.83 -2.82 -4.37
N PHE A 327 -17.12 -2.85 -4.12
CA PHE A 327 -17.99 -1.69 -4.24
C PHE A 327 -17.98 -0.93 -2.91
N LEU A 328 -17.13 0.10 -2.80
CA LEU A 328 -16.82 0.78 -1.54
C LEU A 328 -18.04 1.46 -0.90
N GLU A 329 -18.99 1.93 -1.72
CA GLU A 329 -20.24 2.57 -1.27
C GLU A 329 -21.32 1.56 -0.82
N HIS A 330 -21.06 0.25 -1.02
CA HIS A 330 -22.01 -0.78 -0.64
C HIS A 330 -21.62 -1.48 0.68
N SER A 331 -22.64 -2.04 1.35
CA SER A 331 -22.43 -2.79 2.58
C SER A 331 -21.56 -4.04 2.36
N VAL A 332 -20.97 -4.56 3.43
CA VAL A 332 -20.23 -5.83 3.42
C VAL A 332 -21.09 -6.97 2.89
N VAL A 333 -22.34 -7.06 3.32
CA VAL A 333 -23.31 -8.06 2.85
C VAL A 333 -23.47 -8.00 1.34
N MET A 334 -23.64 -6.80 0.78
CA MET A 334 -23.80 -6.62 -0.66
C MET A 334 -22.57 -7.05 -1.44
N ASN A 335 -21.39 -6.68 -0.96
CA ASN A 335 -20.10 -7.09 -1.55
C ASN A 335 -19.92 -8.62 -1.54
N ILE A 336 -20.30 -9.30 -0.46
CA ILE A 336 -20.23 -10.77 -0.39
C ILE A 336 -21.21 -11.42 -1.36
N CYS A 337 -22.42 -10.86 -1.47
CA CYS A 337 -23.52 -11.48 -2.21
C CYS A 337 -23.51 -11.17 -3.71
N VAL A 338 -22.77 -10.13 -4.17
CA VAL A 338 -22.85 -9.64 -5.56
C VAL A 338 -22.69 -10.74 -6.61
N ASN A 339 -21.73 -11.64 -6.41
CA ASN A 339 -21.48 -12.76 -7.34
C ASN A 339 -22.57 -13.84 -7.31
N SER A 340 -23.42 -13.83 -6.32
CA SER A 340 -24.51 -14.80 -6.11
C SER A 340 -25.90 -14.22 -6.31
N LEU A 341 -26.02 -12.92 -6.65
CA LEU A 341 -27.31 -12.25 -6.79
C LEU A 341 -28.26 -12.95 -7.77
N GLN A 342 -27.72 -13.51 -8.87
CA GLN A 342 -28.52 -14.26 -9.84
C GLN A 342 -29.21 -15.49 -9.23
N LYS A 343 -28.65 -16.10 -8.20
CA LYS A 343 -29.25 -17.22 -7.47
C LYS A 343 -30.39 -16.78 -6.55
N CYS A 344 -30.44 -15.49 -6.23
CA CYS A 344 -31.43 -14.89 -5.35
C CYS A 344 -32.65 -14.40 -6.10
N TYR A 345 -32.69 -14.50 -7.43
CA TYR A 345 -33.85 -14.12 -8.25
C TYR A 345 -34.94 -15.19 -8.16
N TYR A 346 -36.12 -14.78 -7.75
CA TYR A 346 -37.30 -15.65 -7.79
C TYR A 346 -37.92 -15.65 -9.18
N LYS A 347 -37.98 -16.81 -9.87
CA LYS A 347 -38.61 -17.01 -11.18
C LYS A 347 -38.22 -15.95 -12.24
N ARG A 348 -36.95 -15.56 -12.33
CA ARG A 348 -36.43 -14.52 -13.24
C ARG A 348 -36.91 -13.08 -12.96
N ILE A 349 -37.66 -12.86 -11.88
CA ILE A 349 -38.01 -11.53 -11.41
C ILE A 349 -36.89 -11.09 -10.46
N PRO A 350 -36.36 -9.86 -10.54
CA PRO A 350 -35.26 -9.39 -9.66
C PRO A 350 -35.82 -9.03 -8.27
N VAL A 351 -36.48 -10.00 -7.61
CA VAL A 351 -36.87 -9.88 -6.20
C VAL A 351 -35.78 -10.53 -5.37
N ILE A 352 -35.03 -9.72 -4.64
CA ILE A 352 -34.01 -10.17 -3.70
C ILE A 352 -34.72 -10.76 -2.50
N LEU A 353 -34.88 -12.09 -2.47
CA LEU A 353 -35.34 -12.81 -1.29
C LEU A 353 -34.20 -12.76 -0.24
N SER A 354 -34.26 -11.77 0.63
CA SER A 354 -33.41 -11.57 1.81
C SER A 354 -31.92 -11.99 1.68
N LEU A 355 -31.05 -11.02 1.46
CA LEU A 355 -29.60 -11.16 1.49
C LEU A 355 -29.09 -11.74 2.83
N ILE A 356 -29.88 -11.68 3.90
CA ILE A 356 -29.56 -12.17 5.24
C ILE A 356 -29.29 -13.67 5.24
N HIS A 357 -30.02 -14.45 4.46
CA HIS A 357 -29.83 -15.91 4.40
C HIS A 357 -28.55 -16.37 3.66
N ILE A 358 -27.90 -15.47 2.92
CA ILE A 358 -26.67 -15.78 2.20
C ILE A 358 -25.44 -15.42 3.03
N SER A 359 -25.56 -14.45 3.92
CA SER A 359 -24.45 -13.93 4.73
C SER A 359 -24.33 -14.53 6.12
N GLU A 360 -25.33 -15.28 6.62
CA GLU A 360 -25.20 -16.04 7.85
C GLU A 360 -24.68 -17.46 7.53
N PRO A 361 -23.40 -17.76 7.81
CA PRO A 361 -23.02 -19.16 7.99
C PRO A 361 -23.83 -19.66 9.18
N THR A 362 -24.64 -20.68 8.96
CA THR A 362 -25.39 -21.38 9.98
C THR A 362 -24.59 -21.47 11.28
N ARG A 363 -24.94 -20.66 12.28
CA ARG A 363 -24.70 -20.98 13.68
C ARG A 363 -25.52 -22.23 13.94
N ARG A 364 -24.92 -23.39 13.72
CA ARG A 364 -25.35 -24.61 14.37
C ARG A 364 -24.61 -24.67 15.69
N SER A 365 -25.42 -24.57 16.72
CA SER A 365 -25.15 -24.88 18.13
C SER A 365 -24.19 -26.05 18.33
#